data_0ba11b1c1392135824cb6ca538fcdce1
#
_entry.id   0ba11b1c1392135824cb6ca538fcdce1
#
_cell.length_a   1.000
_cell.length_b   1.000
_cell.length_c   1.000
_cell.angle_alpha   90.00
_cell.angle_beta   90.00
_cell.angle_gamma   90.00
#
_symmetry.space_group_name_H-M   'P 1'
#
loop_
_entity.id
_entity.type
_entity.pdbx_description
1 polymer ?
#
loop_
_entity_poly.entity_id
_entity_poly.type
_entity_poly.pdbx_seq_one_letter_code
_entity_poly.pdbx_strand_id
1 'polypeptide(L)'
;MTSFQIVALYIALNLILLPILMYRVGQIRIKEKINLGDGDNPALLARIRAHGNFVETAPFALIGLFALAMLSAHPIALHLFGAGFFIGRIAHAHGMAQTGANGSGRSIGIVLSLLTFFGTAFYLLFLIFTFNGS
;
A
#
# COMPACT_ATOMS: atom_id res chain seq x y z
N MET A 1 13.80 9.04 -15.57
CA MET A 1 14.08 8.07 -14.48
C MET A 1 14.19 6.68 -15.08
N THR A 2 15.17 5.88 -14.64
CA THR A 2 15.23 4.46 -14.99
C THR A 2 14.09 3.69 -14.29
N SER A 3 13.75 2.49 -14.77
CA SER A 3 12.73 1.65 -14.14
C SER A 3 13.01 1.39 -12.66
N PHE A 4 14.28 1.17 -12.30
CA PHE A 4 14.68 0.99 -10.90
C PHE A 4 14.55 2.26 -10.06
N GLN A 5 14.81 3.45 -10.63
CA GLN A 5 14.59 4.71 -9.91
C GLN A 5 13.10 4.95 -9.64
N ILE A 6 12.23 4.57 -10.57
CA ILE A 6 10.77 4.66 -10.37
C ILE A 6 10.34 3.75 -9.21
N VAL A 7 10.79 2.50 -9.21
CA VAL A 7 10.47 1.55 -8.13
C VAL A 7 11.03 2.04 -6.79
N ALA A 8 12.29 2.50 -6.76
CA ALA A 8 12.92 3.05 -5.56
C ALA A 8 12.12 4.24 -4.99
N LEU A 9 11.56 5.11 -5.85
CA LEU A 9 10.67 6.19 -5.42
C LEU A 9 9.47 5.66 -4.62
N TYR A 10 8.75 4.65 -5.17
CA TYR A 10 7.57 4.11 -4.48
C TYR A 10 7.93 3.28 -3.25
N ILE A 11 9.08 2.61 -3.24
CA ILE A 11 9.60 2.00 -2.01
C ILE A 11 9.84 3.07 -0.94
N ALA A 12 10.54 4.16 -1.27
CA ALA A 12 10.83 5.24 -0.34
C ALA A 12 9.55 5.90 0.22
N LEU A 13 8.56 6.16 -0.64
CA LEU A 13 7.27 6.71 -0.22
C LEU A 13 6.54 5.77 0.76
N ASN A 14 6.54 4.46 0.52
CA ASN A 14 5.92 3.49 1.41
C ASN A 14 6.72 3.31 2.71
N LEU A 15 8.06 3.41 2.66
CA LEU A 15 8.91 3.42 3.86
C LEU A 15 8.65 4.64 4.76
N ILE A 16 8.27 5.78 4.18
CA ILE A 16 7.86 6.98 4.94
C ILE A 16 6.44 6.79 5.52
N LEU A 17 5.53 6.19 4.75
CA LEU A 17 4.16 5.98 5.19
C LEU A 17 4.07 4.99 6.37
N LEU A 18 4.91 3.97 6.41
CA LEU A 18 4.91 2.94 7.46
C LEU A 18 5.04 3.54 8.87
N PRO A 19 6.09 4.31 9.22
CA PRO A 19 6.21 4.90 10.55
C PRO A 19 5.12 5.92 10.87
N ILE A 20 4.54 6.58 9.87
CA ILE A 20 3.38 7.46 10.07
C ILE A 20 2.19 6.65 10.58
N LEU A 21 1.91 5.49 9.97
CA LEU A 21 0.82 4.62 10.40
C LEU A 21 1.10 4.01 11.78
N MET A 22 2.34 3.60 12.06
CA MET A 22 2.77 3.13 13.39
C MET A 22 2.57 4.20 14.46
N TYR A 23 3.00 5.43 14.19
CA TYR A 23 2.86 6.56 15.09
C TYR A 23 1.39 6.85 15.42
N ARG A 24 0.51 6.78 14.43
CA ARG A 24 -0.95 6.98 14.63
C ARG A 24 -1.58 5.94 15.56
N VAL A 25 -1.09 4.72 15.58
CA VAL A 25 -1.48 3.70 16.57
C VAL A 25 -0.93 4.06 17.94
N GLY A 26 0.37 4.38 18.02
CA GLY A 26 1.05 4.74 19.28
C GLY A 26 0.42 5.94 19.99
N GLN A 27 0.00 6.96 19.25
CA GLN A 27 -0.67 8.15 19.82
C GLN A 27 -1.92 7.78 20.63
N ILE A 28 -2.79 6.91 20.09
CA ILE A 28 -4.01 6.50 20.84
C ILE A 28 -3.63 5.62 22.01
N ARG A 29 -2.69 4.69 21.85
CA ARG A 29 -2.21 3.82 22.95
C ARG A 29 -1.74 4.63 24.14
N ILE A 30 -0.91 5.65 23.90
CA ILE A 30 -0.37 6.52 24.96
C ILE A 30 -1.50 7.32 25.61
N LYS A 31 -2.37 7.92 24.79
CA LYS A 31 -3.47 8.74 25.29
C LYS A 31 -4.45 7.95 26.17
N GLU A 32 -4.83 6.75 25.72
CA GLU A 32 -5.84 5.92 26.37
C GLU A 32 -5.21 4.89 27.36
N LYS A 33 -3.86 4.90 27.52
CA LYS A 33 -3.11 4.00 28.40
C LYS A 33 -3.35 2.51 28.09
N ILE A 34 -3.47 2.15 26.80
CA ILE A 34 -3.70 0.79 26.31
C ILE A 34 -2.37 0.22 25.83
N ASN A 35 -1.76 -0.66 26.58
CA ASN A 35 -0.45 -1.23 26.24
C ASN A 35 -0.53 -2.34 25.19
N LEU A 36 -1.57 -3.19 25.24
CA LEU A 36 -1.76 -4.35 24.37
C LEU A 36 -3.23 -4.47 23.95
N GLY A 37 -3.46 -5.10 22.79
CA GLY A 37 -4.81 -5.21 22.24
C GLY A 37 -5.36 -3.88 21.75
N ASP A 38 -6.65 -3.76 21.65
CA ASP A 38 -7.37 -2.54 21.28
C ASP A 38 -8.13 -1.90 22.45
N GLY A 39 -8.25 -2.63 23.59
CA GLY A 39 -8.92 -2.16 24.80
C GLY A 39 -10.38 -1.77 24.56
N ASP A 40 -11.05 -2.44 23.63
CA ASP A 40 -12.42 -2.13 23.17
C ASP A 40 -12.60 -0.68 22.68
N ASN A 41 -11.48 -0.05 22.26
CA ASN A 41 -11.48 1.30 21.71
C ASN A 41 -11.60 1.26 20.18
N PRO A 42 -12.76 1.65 19.60
CA PRO A 42 -12.97 1.55 18.15
C PRO A 42 -11.98 2.40 17.33
N ALA A 43 -11.55 3.54 17.87
CA ALA A 43 -10.59 4.40 17.18
C ALA A 43 -9.19 3.76 17.12
N LEU A 44 -8.77 3.08 18.20
CA LEU A 44 -7.52 2.34 18.23
C LEU A 44 -7.59 1.13 17.30
N LEU A 45 -8.66 0.35 17.36
CA LEU A 45 -8.89 -0.79 16.46
C LEU A 45 -8.80 -0.36 15.00
N ALA A 46 -9.44 0.73 14.61
CA ALA A 46 -9.39 1.24 13.25
C ALA A 46 -7.94 1.58 12.80
N ARG A 47 -7.13 2.18 13.69
CA ARG A 47 -5.72 2.49 13.38
C ARG A 47 -4.86 1.23 13.29
N ILE A 48 -5.06 0.26 14.19
CA ILE A 48 -4.39 -1.04 14.14
C ILE A 48 -4.71 -1.75 12.81
N ARG A 49 -5.99 -1.77 12.41
CA ARG A 49 -6.40 -2.42 11.14
C ARG A 49 -5.86 -1.68 9.91
N ALA A 50 -5.80 -0.35 9.92
CA ALA A 50 -5.21 0.42 8.83
C ALA A 50 -3.70 0.12 8.67
N HIS A 51 -2.95 0.09 9.78
CA HIS A 51 -1.54 -0.28 9.80
C HIS A 51 -1.33 -1.74 9.39
N GLY A 52 -2.10 -2.68 9.96
CA GLY A 52 -2.01 -4.11 9.64
C GLY A 52 -2.26 -4.37 8.16
N ASN A 53 -3.33 -3.81 7.60
CA ASN A 53 -3.63 -3.94 6.17
C ASN A 53 -2.52 -3.38 5.26
N PHE A 54 -1.87 -2.29 5.68
CA PHE A 54 -0.71 -1.77 4.96
C PHE A 54 0.45 -2.78 4.98
N VAL A 55 0.82 -3.29 6.16
CA VAL A 55 1.94 -4.25 6.33
C VAL A 55 1.67 -5.56 5.58
N GLU A 56 0.42 -6.02 5.57
CA GLU A 56 0.02 -7.22 4.85
C GLU A 56 0.09 -7.08 3.32
N THR A 57 -0.12 -5.88 2.79
CA THR A 57 -0.27 -5.66 1.33
C THR A 57 0.94 -5.01 0.67
N ALA A 58 1.65 -4.12 1.36
CA ALA A 58 2.75 -3.35 0.78
C ALA A 58 3.91 -4.23 0.26
N PRO A 59 4.36 -5.29 0.97
CA PRO A 59 5.43 -6.14 0.46
C PRO A 59 5.09 -6.76 -0.91
N PHE A 60 3.89 -7.27 -1.08
CA PHE A 60 3.47 -7.90 -2.34
C PHE A 60 3.39 -6.89 -3.49
N ALA A 61 2.84 -5.68 -3.23
CA ALA A 61 2.78 -4.63 -4.24
C ALA A 61 4.18 -4.18 -4.69
N LEU A 62 5.09 -3.97 -3.73
CA LEU A 62 6.45 -3.49 -4.03
C LEU A 62 7.31 -4.58 -4.68
N ILE A 63 7.19 -5.84 -4.28
CA ILE A 63 7.85 -6.97 -4.94
C ILE A 63 7.35 -7.12 -6.38
N GLY A 64 6.04 -7.04 -6.61
CA GLY A 64 5.47 -7.07 -7.95
C GLY A 64 5.98 -5.92 -8.82
N LEU A 65 6.04 -4.71 -8.27
CA LEU A 65 6.57 -3.54 -8.98
C LEU A 65 8.05 -3.71 -9.32
N PHE A 66 8.84 -4.26 -8.39
CA PHE A 66 10.26 -4.57 -8.61
C PHE A 66 10.44 -5.63 -9.71
N ALA A 67 9.64 -6.69 -9.70
CA ALA A 67 9.65 -7.72 -10.73
C ALA A 67 9.32 -7.15 -12.12
N LEU A 68 8.34 -6.24 -12.22
CA LEU A 68 8.05 -5.52 -13.47
C LEU A 68 9.26 -4.73 -13.98
N ALA A 69 9.97 -4.05 -13.08
CA ALA A 69 11.17 -3.29 -13.46
C ALA A 69 12.30 -4.21 -13.97
N MET A 70 12.46 -5.39 -13.37
CA MET A 70 13.42 -6.40 -13.84
C MET A 70 13.10 -6.92 -15.25
N LEU A 71 11.83 -7.01 -15.60
CA LEU A 71 11.37 -7.39 -16.94
C LEU A 71 11.25 -6.20 -17.90
N SER A 72 11.89 -5.08 -17.60
CA SER A 72 11.90 -3.87 -18.43
C SER A 72 10.51 -3.33 -18.76
N ALA A 73 9.58 -3.43 -17.84
CA ALA A 73 8.24 -2.91 -17.98
C ALA A 73 8.25 -1.41 -18.30
N HIS A 74 7.24 -0.96 -19.05
CA HIS A 74 7.15 0.44 -19.48
C HIS A 74 7.08 1.39 -18.27
N PRO A 75 7.84 2.50 -18.24
CA PRO A 75 7.88 3.43 -17.10
C PRO A 75 6.50 3.96 -16.66
N ILE A 76 5.60 4.21 -17.59
CA ILE A 76 4.23 4.66 -17.29
C ILE A 76 3.48 3.61 -16.46
N ALA A 77 3.62 2.32 -16.77
CA ALA A 77 2.98 1.26 -16.00
C ALA A 77 3.53 1.19 -14.57
N LEU A 78 4.84 1.34 -14.39
CA LEU A 78 5.48 1.40 -13.07
C LEU A 78 4.96 2.58 -12.25
N HIS A 79 4.79 3.77 -12.86
CA HIS A 79 4.19 4.92 -12.19
C HIS A 79 2.71 4.68 -11.88
N LEU A 80 1.94 4.12 -12.81
CA LEU A 80 0.51 3.87 -12.63
C LEU A 80 0.26 2.93 -11.44
N PHE A 81 0.97 1.80 -11.39
CA PHE A 81 0.81 0.83 -10.31
C PHE A 81 1.41 1.32 -8.99
N GLY A 82 2.60 1.94 -9.03
CA GLY A 82 3.22 2.49 -7.83
C GLY A 82 2.41 3.60 -7.19
N ALA A 83 1.95 4.58 -7.99
CA ALA A 83 1.11 5.68 -7.51
C ALA A 83 -0.27 5.17 -7.07
N GLY A 84 -0.89 4.28 -7.85
CA GLY A 84 -2.19 3.68 -7.53
C GLY A 84 -2.17 2.98 -6.18
N PHE A 85 -1.15 2.17 -5.91
CA PHE A 85 -0.98 1.54 -4.61
C PHE A 85 -0.76 2.56 -3.50
N PHE A 86 0.19 3.47 -3.64
CA PHE A 86 0.55 4.44 -2.60
C PHE A 86 -0.65 5.34 -2.23
N ILE A 87 -1.33 5.92 -3.23
CA ILE A 87 -2.53 6.74 -3.03
C ILE A 87 -3.65 5.90 -2.40
N GLY A 88 -3.82 4.66 -2.85
CA GLY A 88 -4.77 3.72 -2.28
C GLY A 88 -4.53 3.47 -0.79
N ARG A 89 -3.29 3.36 -0.35
CA ARG A 89 -2.94 3.17 1.07
C ARG A 89 -3.24 4.40 1.92
N ILE A 90 -2.95 5.60 1.39
CA ILE A 90 -3.30 6.85 2.07
C ILE A 90 -4.82 6.99 2.19
N ALA A 91 -5.56 6.79 1.11
CA ALA A 91 -7.02 6.86 1.10
C ALA A 91 -7.65 5.85 2.08
N HIS A 92 -7.15 4.60 2.07
CA HIS A 92 -7.61 3.55 2.98
C HIS A 92 -7.37 3.93 4.45
N ALA A 93 -6.16 4.37 4.79
CA ALA A 93 -5.82 4.76 6.16
C ALA A 93 -6.61 5.99 6.63
N HIS A 94 -6.91 6.93 5.74
CA HIS A 94 -7.76 8.08 6.02
C HIS A 94 -9.20 7.64 6.26
N GLY A 95 -9.78 6.82 5.38
CA GLY A 95 -11.14 6.30 5.51
C GLY A 95 -11.36 5.46 6.77
N MET A 96 -10.34 4.67 7.17
CA MET A 96 -10.37 3.92 8.43
C MET A 96 -10.35 4.83 9.68
N ALA A 97 -9.82 6.03 9.56
CA ALA A 97 -9.76 6.99 10.68
C ALA A 97 -11.08 7.76 10.90
N GLN A 98 -12.00 7.69 9.96
CA GLN A 98 -13.32 8.31 10.09
C GLN A 98 -14.21 7.49 11.02
N THR A 99 -15.23 8.15 11.58
CA THR A 99 -16.15 7.54 12.56
C THR A 99 -16.75 6.23 12.01
N GLY A 100 -16.63 5.17 12.78
CA GLY A 100 -17.14 3.84 12.41
C GLY A 100 -16.37 3.15 11.28
N ALA A 101 -15.22 3.67 10.88
CA ALA A 101 -14.42 3.17 9.74
C ALA A 101 -15.21 3.11 8.41
N ASN A 102 -16.24 3.93 8.27
CA ASN A 102 -17.17 3.95 7.13
C ASN A 102 -16.83 5.02 6.08
N GLY A 103 -15.66 5.63 6.16
CA GLY A 103 -15.23 6.61 5.16
C GLY A 103 -15.07 6.02 3.78
N SER A 104 -15.55 6.72 2.74
CA SER A 104 -15.40 6.34 1.33
C SER A 104 -13.93 6.06 0.93
N GLY A 105 -12.98 6.71 1.58
CA GLY A 105 -11.56 6.48 1.39
C GLY A 105 -11.13 5.02 1.64
N ARG A 106 -11.80 4.30 2.56
CA ARG A 106 -11.55 2.87 2.79
C ARG A 106 -11.85 2.05 1.54
N SER A 107 -13.03 2.22 0.95
CA SER A 107 -13.44 1.49 -0.25
C SER A 107 -12.60 1.86 -1.47
N ILE A 108 -12.34 3.16 -1.67
CA ILE A 108 -11.46 3.66 -2.73
C ILE A 108 -10.07 3.05 -2.60
N GLY A 109 -9.50 3.03 -1.39
CA GLY A 109 -8.19 2.46 -1.14
C GLY A 109 -8.12 0.96 -1.41
N ILE A 110 -9.18 0.20 -1.10
CA ILE A 110 -9.27 -1.23 -1.42
C ILE A 110 -9.31 -1.42 -2.94
N VAL A 111 -10.17 -0.69 -3.65
CA VAL A 111 -10.30 -0.80 -5.12
C VAL A 111 -8.98 -0.48 -5.81
N LEU A 112 -8.33 0.63 -5.46
CA LEU A 112 -7.03 1.00 -6.03
C LEU A 112 -5.95 -0.06 -5.79
N SER A 113 -5.94 -0.68 -4.61
CA SER A 113 -4.99 -1.76 -4.33
C SER A 113 -5.28 -3.02 -5.13
N LEU A 114 -6.55 -3.41 -5.26
CA LEU A 114 -6.93 -4.55 -6.08
C LEU A 114 -6.58 -4.33 -7.56
N LEU A 115 -6.86 -3.14 -8.09
CA LEU A 115 -6.46 -2.77 -9.46
C LEU A 115 -4.94 -2.84 -9.64
N THR A 116 -4.17 -2.39 -8.64
CA THR A 116 -2.71 -2.52 -8.66
C THR A 116 -2.27 -3.98 -8.66
N PHE A 117 -2.82 -4.82 -7.78
CA PHE A 117 -2.45 -6.24 -7.70
C PHE A 117 -2.76 -6.99 -9.00
N PHE A 118 -4.00 -6.88 -9.48
CA PHE A 118 -4.38 -7.57 -10.72
C PHE A 118 -3.66 -6.99 -11.93
N GLY A 119 -3.53 -5.66 -12.04
CA GLY A 119 -2.82 -5.03 -13.13
C GLY A 119 -1.35 -5.44 -13.17
N THR A 120 -0.67 -5.45 -12.01
CA THR A 120 0.72 -5.92 -11.89
C THR A 120 0.83 -7.39 -12.27
N ALA A 121 -0.05 -8.25 -11.75
CA ALA A 121 -0.02 -9.69 -12.04
C ALA A 121 -0.24 -9.99 -13.53
N PHE A 122 -1.27 -9.40 -14.14
CA PHE A 122 -1.53 -9.60 -15.57
C PHE A 122 -0.42 -9.04 -16.45
N TYR A 123 0.16 -7.91 -16.08
CA TYR A 123 1.28 -7.35 -16.85
C TYR A 123 2.55 -8.18 -16.70
N LEU A 124 2.84 -8.73 -15.52
CA LEU A 124 3.93 -9.70 -15.34
C LEU A 124 3.73 -10.93 -16.22
N LEU A 125 2.55 -11.53 -16.20
CA LEU A 125 2.22 -12.68 -17.06
C LEU A 125 2.38 -12.33 -18.54
N PHE A 126 1.88 -11.19 -18.98
CA PHE A 126 2.07 -10.71 -20.35
C PHE A 126 3.55 -10.62 -20.73
N LEU A 127 4.38 -9.99 -19.88
CA LEU A 127 5.81 -9.85 -20.16
C LEU A 127 6.52 -11.21 -20.19
N ILE A 128 6.20 -12.14 -19.29
CA ILE A 128 6.79 -13.48 -19.26
C ILE A 128 6.51 -14.24 -20.55
N PHE A 129 5.28 -14.17 -21.07
CA PHE A 129 4.91 -14.90 -22.27
C PHE A 129 5.30 -14.19 -23.59
N THR A 130 5.55 -12.87 -23.55
CA THR A 130 5.97 -12.11 -24.74
C THR A 130 7.45 -11.81 -24.77
N PHE A 131 8.16 -11.96 -23.65
CA PHE A 131 9.60 -11.75 -23.57
C PHE A 131 10.32 -12.96 -24.20
N ASN A 132 10.55 -12.90 -25.51
CA ASN A 132 11.49 -13.80 -26.18
C ASN A 132 12.88 -13.33 -25.79
N GLY A 133 13.51 -14.00 -24.83
CA GLY A 133 14.84 -13.67 -24.34
C GLY A 133 15.85 -13.63 -25.50
N SER A 134 16.38 -12.47 -25.75
CA SER A 134 17.56 -12.24 -26.58
C SER A 134 18.80 -12.21 -25.70
#